data_adbc1112e1e98f024a3463f19832d2b7
#
_entry.id   adbc1112e1e98f024a3463f19832d2b7
#
_cell.length_a   1.000
_cell.length_b   1.000
_cell.length_c   1.000
_cell.angle_alpha   90.00
_cell.angle_beta   90.00
_cell.angle_gamma   90.00
#
_symmetry.space_group_name_H-M   'P 1'
#
loop_
_entity.id
_entity.type
_entity.pdbx_description
1 polymer ?
#
loop_
_entity_poly.entity_id
_entity_poly.type
_entity_poly.pdbx_seq_one_letter_code
_entity_poly.pdbx_strand_id
1 'polypeptide(L)'
;MIYLDNHATTPCDPRVAEQMMPWLVEHFGNPHSTSHEMGRQAKSAIDTSLGVIASHLGIAPDSVLITSGATESNNLAIDGICRHPRQRRRHVVTSTIEHPAVLDVVARLEKDGFRVTRIPVHSNDHELAGQIDLDQLAAAVDDDTALVSVHWANNEIGVIQPMESIAEIAHRSGALFHSDATQAVGRIDVDLGRVDVDLISASAHKFYGPKGVGLLTIAGGIAGRRVRLKPILVGGGQQRNLRSGTMAPANVIAMGTALELAVTESAQVAERVSAMRSQLWNGLVQGIDGIFPNGPLHERSRRLVGNLNCRLPGIEGESWMAASSEVAFSSGSACSSVDAKPSHVLTGLGLSESEARRSVRFGIGKFNTPDQIDRAIEVLVAGYRSLTG
;
A
#
# COMPACT_ATOMS: atom_id res chain seq x y z
N MET A 1 -20.97 -2.54 -15.18
CA MET A 1 -20.46 -2.44 -13.77
C MET A 1 -19.44 -1.30 -13.70
N ILE A 2 -19.60 -0.38 -12.78
CA ILE A 2 -18.67 0.74 -12.54
C ILE A 2 -17.71 0.31 -11.42
N TYR A 3 -16.40 0.30 -11.69
CA TYR A 3 -15.40 -0.16 -10.73
C TYR A 3 -14.81 1.01 -9.95
N LEU A 4 -15.18 1.15 -8.69
CA LEU A 4 -14.69 2.15 -7.74
C LEU A 4 -13.98 1.50 -6.54
N ASP A 5 -13.20 0.43 -6.76
CA ASP A 5 -12.43 -0.26 -5.73
C ASP A 5 -10.93 -0.35 -6.05
N ASN A 6 -10.37 0.71 -6.65
CA ASN A 6 -8.96 0.76 -7.07
C ASN A 6 -7.95 0.75 -5.90
N HIS A 7 -8.40 0.81 -4.64
CA HIS A 7 -7.53 0.59 -3.48
C HIS A 7 -7.40 -0.91 -3.13
N ALA A 8 -8.37 -1.76 -3.50
CA ALA A 8 -8.22 -3.20 -3.36
C ALA A 8 -7.28 -3.76 -4.44
N THR A 9 -7.51 -3.43 -5.69
CA THR A 9 -6.65 -3.78 -6.84
C THR A 9 -6.98 -2.86 -8.01
N THR A 10 -6.03 -2.69 -8.93
CA THR A 10 -6.28 -1.97 -10.18
C THR A 10 -6.32 -2.94 -11.37
N PRO A 11 -6.99 -2.61 -12.48
CA PRO A 11 -6.76 -3.32 -13.73
C PRO A 11 -5.30 -3.16 -14.16
N CYS A 12 -4.74 -4.15 -14.85
CA CYS A 12 -3.45 -3.98 -15.51
C CYS A 12 -3.61 -3.00 -16.68
N ASP A 13 -2.70 -2.02 -16.80
CA ASP A 13 -2.70 -1.12 -17.96
C ASP A 13 -2.45 -1.93 -19.23
N PRO A 14 -3.23 -1.75 -20.31
CA PRO A 14 -3.02 -2.47 -21.57
C PRO A 14 -1.60 -2.37 -22.10
N ARG A 15 -0.97 -1.20 -22.00
CA ARG A 15 0.43 -0.97 -22.41
C ARG A 15 1.43 -1.82 -21.59
N VAL A 16 1.13 -2.05 -20.32
CA VAL A 16 1.91 -2.95 -19.45
C VAL A 16 1.75 -4.40 -19.90
N ALA A 17 0.52 -4.82 -20.21
CA ALA A 17 0.26 -6.17 -20.69
C ALA A 17 0.96 -6.43 -22.05
N GLU A 18 0.96 -5.46 -22.96
CA GLU A 18 1.68 -5.53 -24.24
C GLU A 18 3.19 -5.73 -24.05
N GLN A 19 3.80 -5.02 -23.12
CA GLN A 19 5.22 -5.18 -22.81
C GLN A 19 5.55 -6.51 -22.10
N MET A 20 4.60 -7.08 -21.37
CA MET A 20 4.75 -8.34 -20.66
C MET A 20 4.69 -9.56 -21.59
N MET A 21 3.80 -9.54 -22.58
CA MET A 21 3.46 -10.71 -23.42
C MET A 21 4.65 -11.35 -24.12
N PRO A 22 5.58 -10.63 -24.79
CA PRO A 22 6.73 -11.26 -25.47
C PRO A 22 7.62 -12.08 -24.52
N TRP A 23 7.68 -11.69 -23.24
CA TRP A 23 8.49 -12.38 -22.21
C TRP A 23 7.84 -13.66 -21.68
N LEU A 24 6.59 -13.90 -22.01
CA LEU A 24 5.90 -15.15 -21.69
C LEU A 24 6.05 -16.20 -22.80
N VAL A 25 6.16 -15.77 -24.07
CA VAL A 25 6.07 -16.68 -25.21
C VAL A 25 7.34 -16.69 -26.10
N GLU A 26 8.04 -15.58 -26.27
CA GLU A 26 9.18 -15.45 -27.18
C GLU A 26 10.52 -15.40 -26.43
N HIS A 27 10.61 -14.55 -25.39
CA HIS A 27 11.83 -14.30 -24.64
C HIS A 27 11.84 -15.04 -23.27
N PHE A 28 11.47 -16.30 -23.27
CA PHE A 28 11.27 -17.12 -22.06
C PHE A 28 12.58 -17.60 -21.38
N GLY A 29 13.73 -17.07 -21.77
CA GLY A 29 15.03 -17.49 -21.25
C GLY A 29 15.15 -17.30 -19.73
N ASN A 30 15.80 -18.27 -19.05
CA ASN A 30 16.11 -18.12 -17.63
C ASN A 30 17.20 -17.07 -17.43
N PRO A 31 16.97 -15.97 -16.67
CA PRO A 31 17.91 -14.88 -16.50
C PRO A 31 19.21 -15.28 -15.78
N HIS A 32 19.25 -16.46 -15.15
CA HIS A 32 20.47 -16.99 -14.52
C HIS A 32 21.32 -17.84 -15.48
N SER A 33 20.82 -18.16 -16.68
CA SER A 33 21.54 -18.94 -17.70
C SER A 33 22.36 -18.01 -18.61
N THR A 34 23.49 -17.51 -18.09
CA THR A 34 24.34 -16.55 -18.82
C THR A 34 25.14 -17.13 -19.98
N SER A 35 25.18 -18.49 -20.09
CA SER A 35 25.92 -19.22 -21.14
C SER A 35 25.32 -19.07 -22.54
N HIS A 36 24.04 -18.73 -22.68
CA HIS A 36 23.36 -18.55 -23.96
C HIS A 36 22.62 -17.21 -24.08
N GLU A 37 22.33 -16.81 -25.32
CA GLU A 37 21.79 -15.49 -25.63
C GLU A 37 20.45 -15.21 -24.95
N MET A 38 19.51 -16.16 -24.98
CA MET A 38 18.18 -15.97 -24.39
C MET A 38 18.24 -15.65 -22.89
N GLY A 39 19.15 -16.31 -22.15
CA GLY A 39 19.30 -16.01 -20.72
C GLY A 39 19.95 -14.64 -20.49
N ARG A 40 20.92 -14.23 -21.31
CA ARG A 40 21.52 -12.89 -21.25
C ARG A 40 20.52 -11.78 -21.57
N GLN A 41 19.65 -11.98 -22.58
CA GLN A 41 18.57 -11.06 -22.92
C GLN A 41 17.58 -10.90 -21.76
N ALA A 42 17.14 -12.00 -21.17
CA ALA A 42 16.23 -11.98 -20.01
C ALA A 42 16.86 -11.23 -18.81
N LYS A 43 18.17 -11.50 -18.55
CA LYS A 43 18.89 -10.77 -17.49
C LYS A 43 18.98 -9.27 -17.77
N SER A 44 19.39 -8.90 -18.98
CA SER A 44 19.51 -7.48 -19.39
C SER A 44 18.18 -6.73 -19.25
N ALA A 45 17.07 -7.34 -19.67
CA ALA A 45 15.76 -6.73 -19.54
C ALA A 45 15.32 -6.55 -18.07
N ILE A 46 15.61 -7.53 -17.21
CA ILE A 46 15.41 -7.40 -15.76
C ILE A 46 16.25 -6.26 -15.20
N ASP A 47 17.55 -6.22 -15.51
CA ASP A 47 18.47 -5.19 -15.02
C ASP A 47 18.00 -3.78 -15.45
N THR A 48 17.53 -3.63 -16.70
CA THR A 48 16.95 -2.39 -17.19
C THR A 48 15.70 -1.98 -16.39
N SER A 49 14.78 -2.93 -16.15
CA SER A 49 13.56 -2.67 -15.39
C SER A 49 13.85 -2.34 -13.92
N LEU A 50 14.84 -2.98 -13.31
CA LEU A 50 15.30 -2.62 -11.97
C LEU A 50 15.91 -1.21 -11.95
N GLY A 51 16.62 -0.82 -13.00
CA GLY A 51 17.14 0.55 -13.19
C GLY A 51 16.03 1.59 -13.25
N VAL A 52 14.95 1.33 -13.99
CA VAL A 52 13.76 2.20 -14.06
C VAL A 52 13.11 2.34 -12.69
N ILE A 53 12.84 1.21 -12.01
CA ILE A 53 12.23 1.21 -10.67
C ILE A 53 13.09 2.00 -9.69
N ALA A 54 14.39 1.75 -9.67
CA ALA A 54 15.34 2.39 -8.77
C ALA A 54 15.43 3.90 -9.00
N SER A 55 15.45 4.33 -10.28
CA SER A 55 15.47 5.74 -10.66
C SER A 55 14.25 6.49 -10.14
N HIS A 56 13.04 5.90 -10.26
CA HIS A 56 11.81 6.51 -9.75
C HIS A 56 11.70 6.53 -8.22
N LEU A 57 12.44 5.66 -7.54
CA LEU A 57 12.47 5.61 -6.08
C LEU A 57 13.68 6.34 -5.48
N GLY A 58 14.56 6.93 -6.29
CA GLY A 58 15.74 7.66 -5.82
C GLY A 58 16.81 6.78 -5.17
N ILE A 59 16.97 5.52 -5.62
CA ILE A 59 17.90 4.53 -5.02
C ILE A 59 18.76 3.83 -6.10
N ALA A 60 19.75 3.06 -5.64
CA ALA A 60 20.55 2.22 -6.54
C ALA A 60 19.77 0.97 -6.99
N PRO A 61 19.95 0.47 -8.24
CA PRO A 61 19.24 -0.71 -8.76
C PRO A 61 19.44 -1.99 -7.93
N ASP A 62 20.60 -2.16 -7.33
CA ASP A 62 20.90 -3.30 -6.46
C ASP A 62 20.19 -3.26 -5.10
N SER A 63 19.60 -2.11 -4.74
CA SER A 63 18.74 -1.97 -3.57
C SER A 63 17.34 -2.54 -3.77
N VAL A 64 16.92 -2.84 -5.02
CA VAL A 64 15.61 -3.40 -5.31
C VAL A 64 15.65 -4.92 -5.26
N LEU A 65 14.74 -5.51 -4.48
CA LEU A 65 14.51 -6.95 -4.37
C LEU A 65 13.10 -7.28 -4.87
N ILE A 66 12.99 -8.18 -5.83
CA ILE A 66 11.70 -8.62 -6.39
C ILE A 66 11.10 -9.71 -5.52
N THR A 67 9.81 -9.56 -5.23
CA THR A 67 8.99 -10.49 -4.44
C THR A 67 7.71 -10.86 -5.20
N SER A 68 6.85 -11.68 -4.61
CA SER A 68 5.53 -12.01 -5.17
C SER A 68 4.45 -10.95 -4.88
N GLY A 69 4.75 -9.96 -4.05
CA GLY A 69 3.84 -8.90 -3.65
C GLY A 69 4.19 -8.30 -2.30
N ALA A 70 3.46 -7.27 -1.89
CA ALA A 70 3.72 -6.54 -0.64
C ALA A 70 3.65 -7.43 0.60
N THR A 71 2.80 -8.45 0.64
CA THR A 71 2.72 -9.39 1.76
C THR A 71 4.04 -10.12 1.97
N GLU A 72 4.66 -10.64 0.91
CA GLU A 72 6.00 -11.25 1.00
C GLU A 72 7.04 -10.21 1.42
N SER A 73 6.98 -9.00 0.85
CA SER A 73 7.91 -7.91 1.15
C SER A 73 7.86 -7.50 2.62
N ASN A 74 6.67 -7.30 3.17
CA ASN A 74 6.45 -6.95 4.57
C ASN A 74 6.96 -8.06 5.52
N ASN A 75 6.66 -9.33 5.20
CA ASN A 75 7.18 -10.46 5.96
C ASN A 75 8.70 -10.50 5.93
N LEU A 76 9.31 -10.35 4.75
CA LEU A 76 10.77 -10.37 4.61
C LEU A 76 11.45 -9.19 5.32
N ALA A 77 10.88 -8.00 5.25
CA ALA A 77 11.40 -6.83 5.95
C ALA A 77 11.36 -7.04 7.47
N ILE A 78 10.19 -7.33 8.02
CA ILE A 78 9.96 -7.37 9.47
C ILE A 78 10.62 -8.61 10.10
N ASP A 79 10.28 -9.82 9.62
CA ASP A 79 10.89 -11.07 10.12
C ASP A 79 12.38 -11.12 9.82
N GLY A 80 12.77 -10.70 8.61
CA GLY A 80 14.15 -10.72 8.17
C GLY A 80 15.08 -9.90 9.08
N ILE A 81 14.65 -8.69 9.48
CA ILE A 81 15.39 -7.84 10.42
C ILE A 81 15.37 -8.45 11.81
N CYS A 82 14.18 -8.74 12.34
CA CYS A 82 14.00 -9.16 13.72
C CYS A 82 14.66 -10.51 14.03
N ARG A 83 14.61 -11.44 13.09
CA ARG A 83 15.18 -12.80 13.27
C ARG A 83 16.59 -12.96 12.70
N HIS A 84 17.23 -11.88 12.26
CA HIS A 84 18.61 -11.98 11.78
C HIS A 84 19.54 -12.41 12.94
N PRO A 85 20.46 -13.37 12.75
CA PRO A 85 21.30 -13.92 13.85
C PRO A 85 22.14 -12.89 14.61
N ARG A 86 22.42 -11.74 14.00
CA ARG A 86 23.17 -10.64 14.62
C ARG A 86 22.27 -9.56 15.23
N GLN A 87 20.94 -9.67 15.13
CA GLN A 87 20.02 -8.75 15.79
C GLN A 87 20.00 -9.06 17.29
N ARG A 88 20.15 -8.03 18.12
CA ARG A 88 20.13 -8.14 19.58
C ARG A 88 18.93 -7.41 20.19
N ARG A 89 18.43 -6.39 19.50
CA ARG A 89 17.27 -5.62 19.93
C ARG A 89 16.00 -6.44 19.70
N ARG A 90 15.06 -6.32 20.64
CA ARG A 90 13.87 -7.17 20.66
C ARG A 90 12.57 -6.39 20.75
N HIS A 91 12.58 -5.14 20.32
CA HIS A 91 11.39 -4.32 20.28
C HIS A 91 11.05 -3.90 18.84
N VAL A 92 9.75 -3.96 18.50
CA VAL A 92 9.19 -3.49 17.25
C VAL A 92 8.08 -2.50 17.55
N VAL A 93 8.10 -1.37 16.86
CA VAL A 93 7.07 -0.33 16.96
C VAL A 93 6.33 -0.24 15.64
N THR A 94 4.99 -0.20 15.67
CA THR A 94 4.13 -0.11 14.49
C THR A 94 2.88 0.70 14.79
N SER A 95 2.03 0.99 13.80
CA SER A 95 0.75 1.66 14.05
C SER A 95 -0.40 0.69 14.30
N THR A 96 -1.49 1.16 14.92
CA THR A 96 -2.70 0.34 15.14
C THR A 96 -3.48 0.08 13.85
N ILE A 97 -3.24 0.86 12.79
CA ILE A 97 -4.02 0.82 11.55
C ILE A 97 -3.25 0.26 10.35
N GLU A 98 -2.22 -0.54 10.61
CA GLU A 98 -1.46 -1.23 9.57
C GLU A 98 -2.30 -2.27 8.81
N HIS A 99 -1.86 -2.61 7.60
CA HIS A 99 -2.41 -3.75 6.88
C HIS A 99 -2.16 -5.08 7.63
N PRO A 100 -3.06 -6.08 7.55
CA PRO A 100 -2.85 -7.39 8.19
C PRO A 100 -1.50 -8.05 7.86
N ALA A 101 -0.93 -7.82 6.66
CA ALA A 101 0.41 -8.29 6.27
C ALA A 101 1.55 -7.73 7.15
N VAL A 102 1.31 -6.69 7.94
CA VAL A 102 2.22 -6.14 8.96
C VAL A 102 1.77 -6.60 10.34
N LEU A 103 0.48 -6.40 10.69
CA LEU A 103 -0.06 -6.72 12.03
C LEU A 103 0.11 -8.20 12.41
N ASP A 104 -0.12 -9.13 11.47
CA ASP A 104 0.01 -10.56 11.73
C ASP A 104 1.48 -10.98 11.93
N VAL A 105 2.40 -10.34 11.20
CA VAL A 105 3.84 -10.59 11.36
C VAL A 105 4.32 -10.11 12.71
N VAL A 106 3.96 -8.90 13.14
CA VAL A 106 4.37 -8.39 14.46
C VAL A 106 3.69 -9.16 15.59
N ALA A 107 2.45 -9.63 15.42
CA ALA A 107 1.76 -10.50 16.39
C ALA A 107 2.47 -11.86 16.52
N ARG A 108 3.02 -12.41 15.44
CA ARG A 108 3.86 -13.61 15.49
C ARG A 108 5.17 -13.36 16.25
N LEU A 109 5.82 -12.22 16.01
CA LEU A 109 7.03 -11.85 16.75
C LEU A 109 6.75 -11.68 18.26
N GLU A 110 5.60 -11.11 18.62
CA GLU A 110 5.17 -10.95 20.01
C GLU A 110 5.06 -12.31 20.74
N LYS A 111 4.46 -13.32 20.06
CA LYS A 111 4.40 -14.70 20.57
C LYS A 111 5.79 -15.33 20.76
N ASP A 112 6.77 -14.89 19.96
CA ASP A 112 8.16 -15.34 20.04
C ASP A 112 9.02 -14.50 21.02
N GLY A 113 8.38 -13.68 21.85
CA GLY A 113 9.00 -12.93 22.93
C GLY A 113 9.61 -11.60 22.52
N PHE A 114 9.24 -11.03 21.37
CA PHE A 114 9.52 -9.62 21.09
C PHE A 114 8.53 -8.73 21.82
N ARG A 115 9.01 -7.60 22.29
CA ARG A 115 8.13 -6.51 22.69
C ARG A 115 7.56 -5.83 21.43
N VAL A 116 6.24 -5.65 21.37
CA VAL A 116 5.58 -4.97 20.25
C VAL A 116 4.75 -3.81 20.81
N THR A 117 5.03 -2.60 20.35
CA THR A 117 4.24 -1.40 20.69
C THR A 117 3.46 -0.96 19.44
N ARG A 118 2.14 -0.87 19.57
CA ARG A 118 1.24 -0.39 18.53
C ARG A 118 0.81 1.04 18.88
N ILE A 119 1.27 2.01 18.11
CA ILE A 119 1.00 3.43 18.34
C ILE A 119 -0.39 3.76 17.76
N PRO A 120 -1.24 4.44 18.53
CA PRO A 120 -2.53 4.91 18.03
C PRO A 120 -2.35 6.01 16.97
N VAL A 121 -3.44 6.28 16.26
CA VAL A 121 -3.54 7.40 15.35
C VAL A 121 -4.50 8.44 15.92
N HIS A 122 -4.41 9.68 15.44
CA HIS A 122 -5.37 10.72 15.81
C HIS A 122 -6.78 10.35 15.38
N SER A 123 -7.76 10.63 16.26
CA SER A 123 -9.17 10.32 16.04
C SER A 123 -9.76 11.06 14.82
N ASN A 124 -10.91 10.59 14.36
CA ASN A 124 -11.60 11.15 13.20
C ASN A 124 -11.94 12.64 13.33
N ASP A 125 -12.13 13.13 14.54
CA ASP A 125 -12.48 14.53 14.81
C ASP A 125 -11.24 15.45 14.97
N HIS A 126 -10.05 14.88 14.92
CA HIS A 126 -8.79 15.62 15.04
C HIS A 126 -8.36 16.16 13.67
N GLU A 127 -7.68 17.32 13.63
CA GLU A 127 -7.16 17.89 12.37
C GLU A 127 -6.16 16.97 11.64
N LEU A 128 -5.42 16.12 12.39
CA LEU A 128 -4.50 15.11 11.88
C LEU A 128 -5.14 13.71 11.80
N ALA A 129 -6.47 13.63 11.62
CA ALA A 129 -7.21 12.38 11.62
C ALA A 129 -6.51 11.25 10.83
N GLY A 130 -6.24 10.13 11.50
CA GLY A 130 -5.59 8.95 10.93
C GLY A 130 -4.07 9.03 10.81
N GLN A 131 -3.43 10.17 11.06
CA GLN A 131 -1.97 10.22 11.19
C GLN A 131 -1.54 9.64 12.55
N ILE A 132 -0.38 8.98 12.56
CA ILE A 132 0.19 8.41 13.77
C ILE A 132 0.49 9.50 14.81
N ASP A 133 0.26 9.19 16.08
CA ASP A 133 0.62 10.06 17.20
C ASP A 133 2.16 10.07 17.36
N LEU A 134 2.80 11.16 16.91
CA LEU A 134 4.26 11.29 16.92
C LEU A 134 4.84 11.41 18.33
N ASP A 135 4.09 11.96 19.29
CA ASP A 135 4.55 12.07 20.67
C ASP A 135 4.59 10.68 21.33
N GLN A 136 3.55 9.88 21.13
CA GLN A 136 3.54 8.50 21.59
C GLN A 136 4.58 7.65 20.87
N LEU A 137 4.80 7.87 19.56
CA LEU A 137 5.86 7.19 18.81
C LEU A 137 7.24 7.53 19.41
N ALA A 138 7.52 8.80 19.66
CA ALA A 138 8.79 9.25 20.25
C ALA A 138 9.02 8.69 21.66
N ALA A 139 7.96 8.56 22.46
CA ALA A 139 8.03 7.98 23.80
C ALA A 139 8.22 6.44 23.78
N ALA A 140 7.77 5.76 22.73
CA ALA A 140 7.86 4.31 22.62
C ALA A 140 9.19 3.81 22.06
N VAL A 141 9.83 4.58 21.17
CA VAL A 141 11.10 4.20 20.52
C VAL A 141 12.27 4.37 21.49
N ASP A 142 13.02 3.29 21.72
CA ASP A 142 14.16 3.26 22.65
C ASP A 142 15.35 2.46 22.08
N ASP A 143 16.40 2.30 22.89
CA ASP A 143 17.65 1.62 22.48
C ASP A 143 17.47 0.11 22.20
N ASP A 144 16.36 -0.51 22.64
CA ASP A 144 16.02 -1.89 22.32
C ASP A 144 15.16 -2.00 21.04
N THR A 145 14.73 -0.87 20.46
CA THR A 145 13.93 -0.88 19.24
C THR A 145 14.78 -1.29 18.05
N ALA A 146 14.44 -2.44 17.48
CA ALA A 146 15.07 -2.97 16.27
C ALA A 146 14.49 -2.34 14.99
N LEU A 147 13.18 -2.11 15.00
CA LEU A 147 12.42 -1.70 13.82
C LEU A 147 11.23 -0.83 14.20
N VAL A 148 11.05 0.26 13.48
CA VAL A 148 9.79 0.99 13.35
C VAL A 148 9.19 0.61 12.00
N SER A 149 7.92 0.19 11.95
CA SER A 149 7.23 -0.18 10.71
C SER A 149 5.88 0.52 10.66
N VAL A 150 5.75 1.51 9.77
CA VAL A 150 4.53 2.32 9.60
C VAL A 150 4.26 2.46 8.10
N HIS A 151 3.00 2.19 7.68
CA HIS A 151 2.62 2.34 6.28
C HIS A 151 2.78 3.80 5.81
N TRP A 152 3.10 3.98 4.53
CA TRP A 152 3.21 5.33 3.93
C TRP A 152 1.85 5.98 3.74
N ALA A 153 0.90 5.20 3.26
CA ALA A 153 -0.48 5.65 3.08
C ALA A 153 -1.46 4.51 3.39
N ASN A 154 -2.55 4.83 4.07
CA ASN A 154 -3.55 3.85 4.47
C ASN A 154 -4.49 3.50 3.30
N ASN A 155 -4.79 2.22 3.13
CA ASN A 155 -5.62 1.70 2.04
C ASN A 155 -7.13 1.92 2.24
N GLU A 156 -7.60 2.19 3.45
CA GLU A 156 -9.02 2.37 3.75
C GLU A 156 -9.43 3.84 3.79
N ILE A 157 -8.73 4.64 4.57
CA ILE A 157 -9.05 6.07 4.77
C ILE A 157 -8.17 7.00 3.93
N GLY A 158 -7.18 6.45 3.24
CA GLY A 158 -6.30 7.17 2.31
C GLY A 158 -5.30 8.13 2.97
N VAL A 159 -5.24 8.23 4.30
CA VAL A 159 -4.33 9.13 4.99
C VAL A 159 -2.87 8.85 4.65
N ILE A 160 -2.10 9.90 4.46
CA ILE A 160 -0.65 9.85 4.22
C ILE A 160 0.05 10.17 5.55
N GLN A 161 1.03 9.35 5.92
CA GLN A 161 1.77 9.49 7.17
C GLN A 161 2.93 10.51 7.05
N PRO A 162 3.34 11.17 8.12
CA PRO A 162 4.43 12.14 8.15
C PRO A 162 5.80 11.42 8.18
N MET A 163 6.22 10.90 7.01
CA MET A 163 7.33 9.96 6.89
C MET A 163 8.66 10.50 7.40
N GLU A 164 8.96 11.78 7.16
CA GLU A 164 10.19 12.43 7.60
C GLU A 164 10.30 12.46 9.14
N SER A 165 9.21 12.83 9.82
CA SER A 165 9.16 12.86 11.29
C SER A 165 9.28 11.46 11.90
N ILE A 166 8.64 10.46 11.27
CA ILE A 166 8.74 9.06 11.72
C ILE A 166 10.18 8.55 11.56
N ALA A 167 10.81 8.84 10.42
CA ALA A 167 12.20 8.47 10.15
C ALA A 167 13.16 9.09 11.19
N GLU A 168 13.00 10.38 11.47
CA GLU A 168 13.81 11.08 12.47
C GLU A 168 13.68 10.43 13.86
N ILE A 169 12.46 10.12 14.29
CA ILE A 169 12.21 9.47 15.59
C ILE A 169 12.85 8.08 15.62
N ALA A 170 12.66 7.25 14.59
CA ALA A 170 13.23 5.91 14.53
C ALA A 170 14.76 5.95 14.60
N HIS A 171 15.39 6.84 13.86
CA HIS A 171 16.83 6.87 13.71
C HIS A 171 17.56 7.49 14.91
N ARG A 172 16.92 8.33 15.74
CA ARG A 172 17.50 8.86 16.98
C ARG A 172 17.98 7.75 17.91
N SER A 173 17.25 6.64 18.00
CA SER A 173 17.62 5.46 18.79
C SER A 173 18.36 4.40 17.96
N GLY A 174 18.68 4.67 16.69
CA GLY A 174 19.33 3.75 15.78
C GLY A 174 18.46 2.54 15.38
N ALA A 175 17.14 2.64 15.51
CA ALA A 175 16.21 1.68 14.93
C ALA A 175 16.19 1.80 13.40
N LEU A 176 15.92 0.70 12.69
CA LEU A 176 15.62 0.76 11.26
C LEU A 176 14.19 1.20 11.05
N PHE A 177 13.93 1.87 9.91
CA PHE A 177 12.59 2.28 9.51
C PHE A 177 12.15 1.56 8.23
N HIS A 178 11.08 0.80 8.32
CA HIS A 178 10.37 0.14 7.22
C HIS A 178 9.01 0.80 7.00
N SER A 179 8.62 0.95 5.74
CA SER A 179 7.27 1.40 5.40
C SER A 179 6.59 0.48 4.39
N ASP A 180 5.37 0.06 4.69
CA ASP A 180 4.46 -0.47 3.67
C ASP A 180 4.00 0.69 2.78
N ALA A 181 4.67 0.88 1.65
CA ALA A 181 4.39 1.92 0.66
C ALA A 181 3.46 1.43 -0.47
N THR A 182 2.75 0.33 -0.26
CA THR A 182 1.90 -0.31 -1.27
C THR A 182 0.83 0.62 -1.84
N GLN A 183 0.31 1.54 -1.05
CA GLN A 183 -0.67 2.53 -1.51
C GLN A 183 -0.02 3.85 -1.95
N ALA A 184 1.28 4.04 -1.71
CA ALA A 184 2.00 5.27 -2.03
C ALA A 184 2.72 5.18 -3.39
N VAL A 185 3.50 4.11 -3.61
CA VAL A 185 4.28 3.91 -4.85
C VAL A 185 3.37 3.98 -6.08
N GLY A 186 3.73 4.84 -7.04
CA GLY A 186 2.98 5.08 -8.27
C GLY A 186 1.68 5.88 -8.10
N ARG A 187 1.38 6.40 -6.89
CA ARG A 187 0.20 7.25 -6.63
C ARG A 187 0.55 8.63 -6.09
N ILE A 188 1.63 8.71 -5.33
CA ILE A 188 2.22 9.94 -4.82
C ILE A 188 3.73 9.90 -5.06
N ASP A 189 4.39 11.00 -4.85
CA ASP A 189 5.85 11.07 -4.92
C ASP A 189 6.48 10.28 -3.77
N VAL A 190 7.25 9.23 -4.11
CA VAL A 190 8.00 8.39 -3.18
C VAL A 190 9.46 8.40 -3.62
N ASP A 191 10.26 9.26 -2.98
CA ASP A 191 11.68 9.43 -3.26
C ASP A 191 12.50 9.16 -1.99
N LEU A 192 13.18 8.00 -1.97
CA LEU A 192 14.03 7.57 -0.86
C LEU A 192 15.38 8.30 -0.82
N GLY A 193 15.69 9.10 -1.83
CA GLY A 193 16.79 10.06 -1.79
C GLY A 193 16.47 11.31 -0.98
N ARG A 194 15.17 11.58 -0.71
CA ARG A 194 14.69 12.72 0.08
C ARG A 194 14.11 12.32 1.42
N VAL A 195 13.43 11.18 1.49
CA VAL A 195 12.83 10.68 2.73
C VAL A 195 13.69 9.52 3.26
N ASP A 196 14.18 9.66 4.49
CA ASP A 196 15.16 8.74 5.08
C ASP A 196 14.52 7.43 5.58
N VAL A 197 14.00 6.60 4.65
CA VAL A 197 13.40 5.29 4.92
C VAL A 197 14.37 4.19 4.52
N ASP A 198 14.64 3.23 5.41
CA ASP A 198 15.61 2.15 5.15
C ASP A 198 15.07 1.08 4.21
N LEU A 199 13.78 0.75 4.32
CA LEU A 199 13.11 -0.25 3.49
C LEU A 199 11.69 0.20 3.16
N ILE A 200 11.24 -0.06 1.91
CA ILE A 200 9.82 0.01 1.58
C ILE A 200 9.34 -1.26 0.89
N SER A 201 8.08 -1.60 1.14
CA SER A 201 7.35 -2.67 0.46
C SER A 201 6.34 -2.09 -0.53
N ALA A 202 6.22 -2.68 -1.73
CA ALA A 202 5.19 -2.30 -2.70
C ALA A 202 4.73 -3.49 -3.55
N SER A 203 3.59 -3.33 -4.24
CA SER A 203 3.02 -4.35 -5.13
C SER A 203 2.48 -3.74 -6.41
N ALA A 204 2.86 -4.31 -7.55
CA ALA A 204 2.58 -3.75 -8.87
C ALA A 204 1.09 -3.56 -9.16
N HIS A 205 0.21 -4.44 -8.64
CA HIS A 205 -1.22 -4.35 -8.88
C HIS A 205 -1.92 -3.17 -8.20
N LYS A 206 -1.21 -2.34 -7.46
CA LYS A 206 -1.73 -1.10 -6.88
C LYS A 206 -1.45 0.12 -7.76
N PHE A 207 -0.54 0.00 -8.71
CA PHE A 207 -0.20 1.04 -9.68
C PHE A 207 -0.29 0.53 -11.14
N TYR A 208 -1.36 -0.24 -11.42
CA TYR A 208 -1.74 -0.71 -12.76
C TYR A 208 -0.78 -1.72 -13.40
N GLY A 209 0.04 -2.41 -12.60
CA GLY A 209 0.80 -3.58 -12.98
C GLY A 209 0.06 -4.89 -12.71
N PRO A 210 0.68 -6.05 -13.02
CA PRO A 210 0.09 -7.35 -12.77
C PRO A 210 0.09 -7.71 -11.28
N LYS A 211 -0.82 -8.60 -10.90
CA LYS A 211 -0.78 -9.31 -9.62
C LYS A 211 0.39 -10.31 -9.62
N GLY A 212 0.84 -10.72 -8.45
CA GLY A 212 1.88 -11.75 -8.31
C GLY A 212 3.31 -11.21 -8.42
N VAL A 213 3.52 -9.90 -8.42
CA VAL A 213 4.83 -9.26 -8.33
C VAL A 213 4.79 -8.04 -7.43
N GLY A 214 5.84 -7.90 -6.63
CA GLY A 214 6.09 -6.77 -5.76
C GLY A 214 7.59 -6.54 -5.57
N LEU A 215 7.92 -5.59 -4.73
CA LEU A 215 9.29 -5.27 -4.39
C LEU A 215 9.46 -5.02 -2.89
N LEU A 216 10.66 -5.27 -2.43
CA LEU A 216 11.22 -4.74 -1.19
C LEU A 216 12.47 -3.92 -1.56
N THR A 217 12.54 -2.65 -1.14
CA THR A 217 13.81 -1.93 -1.24
C THR A 217 14.65 -2.17 0.01
N ILE A 218 15.96 -2.20 -0.16
CA ILE A 218 16.94 -2.32 0.92
C ILE A 218 17.96 -1.20 0.70
N ALA A 219 17.52 0.04 0.93
CA ALA A 219 18.32 1.23 0.67
C ALA A 219 19.21 1.61 1.88
N GLY A 220 18.77 1.31 3.11
CA GLY A 220 19.46 1.75 4.32
C GLY A 220 19.29 3.24 4.59
N GLY A 221 18.27 3.88 3.98
CA GLY A 221 18.00 5.29 4.05
C GLY A 221 19.10 6.17 3.45
N ILE A 222 18.99 7.48 3.61
CA ILE A 222 19.95 8.49 3.09
C ILE A 222 21.33 8.30 3.74
N ALA A 223 21.39 7.89 5.00
CA ALA A 223 22.64 7.66 5.72
C ALA A 223 23.36 6.35 5.33
N GLY A 224 22.79 5.52 4.45
CA GLY A 224 23.38 4.24 4.06
C GLY A 224 23.52 3.25 5.22
N ARG A 225 22.53 3.19 6.10
CA ARG A 225 22.53 2.27 7.25
C ARG A 225 22.58 0.83 6.80
N ARG A 226 23.35 0.02 7.51
CA ARG A 226 23.51 -1.40 7.17
C ARG A 226 22.28 -2.20 7.55
N VAL A 227 21.42 -2.50 6.57
CA VAL A 227 20.30 -3.44 6.71
C VAL A 227 20.78 -4.88 6.55
N ARG A 228 20.37 -5.75 7.46
CA ARG A 228 20.63 -7.19 7.40
C ARG A 228 19.33 -7.95 7.50
N LEU A 229 19.07 -8.80 6.51
CA LEU A 229 17.87 -9.63 6.46
C LEU A 229 18.24 -11.12 6.57
N LYS A 230 17.48 -11.85 7.37
CA LYS A 230 17.41 -13.30 7.29
C LYS A 230 16.42 -13.63 6.17
N PRO A 231 16.82 -14.41 5.15
CA PRO A 231 15.91 -14.81 4.09
C PRO A 231 14.77 -15.68 4.64
N ILE A 232 13.58 -15.52 4.09
CA ILE A 232 12.41 -16.37 4.40
C ILE A 232 12.20 -17.46 3.33
N LEU A 233 12.61 -17.20 2.08
CA LEU A 233 12.60 -18.17 0.99
C LEU A 233 14.04 -18.52 0.61
N VAL A 234 14.43 -19.74 0.90
CA VAL A 234 15.78 -20.27 0.63
C VAL A 234 15.77 -21.24 -0.55
N GLY A 235 16.92 -21.39 -1.24
CA GLY A 235 17.04 -22.26 -2.41
C GLY A 235 18.27 -21.92 -3.25
N GLY A 236 18.11 -21.66 -4.54
CA GLY A 236 19.19 -21.46 -5.51
C GLY A 236 20.01 -20.17 -5.40
N GLY A 237 19.87 -19.40 -4.33
CA GLY A 237 20.74 -18.27 -4.03
C GLY A 237 20.49 -17.01 -4.84
N GLN A 238 19.38 -16.92 -5.57
CA GLN A 238 19.04 -15.76 -6.37
C GLN A 238 18.91 -14.48 -5.50
N GLN A 239 19.01 -13.33 -6.15
CA GLN A 239 18.87 -12.02 -5.50
C GLN A 239 19.75 -11.93 -4.22
N ARG A 240 21.05 -12.23 -4.33
CA ARG A 240 22.04 -12.12 -3.23
C ARG A 240 21.72 -13.03 -2.03
N ASN A 241 21.11 -14.20 -2.26
CA ASN A 241 20.61 -15.12 -1.23
C ASN A 241 19.52 -14.55 -0.30
N LEU A 242 18.90 -13.43 -0.66
CA LEU A 242 17.83 -12.81 0.14
C LEU A 242 16.44 -13.32 -0.25
N ARG A 243 16.27 -13.66 -1.53
CA ARG A 243 15.02 -14.23 -2.04
C ARG A 243 15.32 -15.20 -3.17
N SER A 244 15.29 -16.47 -2.88
CA SER A 244 15.52 -17.53 -3.85
C SER A 244 14.32 -17.76 -4.76
N GLY A 245 14.58 -18.34 -5.93
CA GLY A 245 13.60 -18.64 -6.97
C GLY A 245 13.90 -17.86 -8.26
N THR A 246 13.67 -18.51 -9.40
CA THR A 246 13.87 -17.90 -10.70
C THR A 246 12.99 -16.66 -10.84
N MET A 247 13.59 -15.52 -11.14
CA MET A 247 12.83 -14.31 -11.43
C MET A 247 12.04 -14.49 -12.74
N ALA A 248 10.81 -14.03 -12.77
CA ALA A 248 9.95 -14.02 -13.95
C ALA A 248 10.18 -12.71 -14.73
N PRO A 249 10.89 -12.73 -15.89
CA PRO A 249 11.20 -11.50 -16.64
C PRO A 249 9.92 -10.71 -16.98
N ALA A 250 8.88 -11.40 -17.44
CA ALA A 250 7.58 -10.80 -17.77
C ALA A 250 7.03 -9.94 -16.63
N ASN A 251 7.05 -10.44 -15.39
CA ASN A 251 6.51 -9.73 -14.23
C ASN A 251 7.37 -8.53 -13.83
N VAL A 252 8.70 -8.65 -13.90
CA VAL A 252 9.63 -7.57 -13.52
C VAL A 252 9.53 -6.42 -14.51
N ILE A 253 9.50 -6.74 -15.82
CA ILE A 253 9.35 -5.76 -16.89
C ILE A 253 7.99 -5.05 -16.79
N ALA A 254 6.92 -5.83 -16.61
CA ALA A 254 5.59 -5.28 -16.40
C ALA A 254 5.52 -4.33 -15.18
N MET A 255 6.19 -4.67 -14.08
CA MET A 255 6.23 -3.80 -12.89
C MET A 255 7.02 -2.51 -13.17
N GLY A 256 8.17 -2.59 -13.85
CA GLY A 256 8.96 -1.41 -14.24
C GLY A 256 8.16 -0.48 -15.17
N THR A 257 7.53 -1.04 -16.21
CA THR A 257 6.66 -0.28 -17.13
C THR A 257 5.46 0.35 -16.40
N ALA A 258 4.83 -0.39 -15.48
CA ALA A 258 3.71 0.14 -14.71
C ALA A 258 4.11 1.33 -13.83
N LEU A 259 5.27 1.25 -13.18
CA LEU A 259 5.78 2.35 -12.34
C LEU A 259 6.16 3.57 -13.20
N GLU A 260 6.85 3.37 -14.30
CA GLU A 260 7.18 4.43 -15.27
C GLU A 260 5.94 5.21 -15.72
N LEU A 261 4.90 4.48 -16.16
CA LEU A 261 3.63 5.09 -16.57
C LEU A 261 2.93 5.80 -15.41
N ALA A 262 2.92 5.18 -14.22
CA ALA A 262 2.27 5.77 -13.07
C ALA A 262 2.92 7.08 -12.62
N VAL A 263 4.26 7.17 -12.67
CA VAL A 263 5.00 8.37 -12.28
C VAL A 263 4.91 9.45 -13.37
N THR A 264 5.10 9.09 -14.63
CA THR A 264 5.06 10.07 -15.75
C THR A 264 3.68 10.68 -15.95
N GLU A 265 2.61 9.94 -15.69
CA GLU A 265 1.22 10.41 -15.79
C GLU A 265 0.67 11.00 -14.48
N SER A 266 1.44 10.96 -13.38
CA SER A 266 0.95 11.21 -12.01
C SER A 266 0.21 12.52 -11.84
N ALA A 267 0.74 13.64 -12.34
CA ALA A 267 0.13 14.96 -12.17
C ALA A 267 -1.24 15.06 -12.84
N GLN A 268 -1.34 14.64 -14.12
CA GLN A 268 -2.58 14.66 -14.88
C GLN A 268 -3.63 13.71 -14.28
N VAL A 269 -3.20 12.50 -13.87
CA VAL A 269 -4.07 11.51 -13.23
C VAL A 269 -4.57 12.04 -11.89
N ALA A 270 -3.70 12.62 -11.07
CA ALA A 270 -4.07 13.15 -9.75
C ALA A 270 -5.11 14.27 -9.84
N GLU A 271 -4.96 15.20 -10.78
CA GLU A 271 -5.93 16.27 -11.01
C GLU A 271 -7.30 15.72 -11.38
N ARG A 272 -7.36 14.85 -12.41
CA ARG A 272 -8.60 14.24 -12.89
C ARG A 272 -9.28 13.37 -11.83
N VAL A 273 -8.53 12.52 -11.14
CA VAL A 273 -9.04 11.63 -10.10
C VAL A 273 -9.56 12.44 -8.91
N SER A 274 -8.86 13.51 -8.52
CA SER A 274 -9.33 14.40 -7.45
C SER A 274 -10.64 15.12 -7.81
N ALA A 275 -10.81 15.55 -9.07
CA ALA A 275 -12.05 16.13 -9.54
C ALA A 275 -13.20 15.13 -9.48
N MET A 276 -13.01 13.91 -9.97
CA MET A 276 -13.99 12.82 -9.90
C MET A 276 -14.35 12.42 -8.46
N ARG A 277 -13.37 12.38 -7.54
CA ARG A 277 -13.67 12.15 -6.12
C ARG A 277 -14.55 13.26 -5.53
N SER A 278 -14.25 14.52 -5.86
CA SER A 278 -15.05 15.65 -5.39
C SER A 278 -16.47 15.62 -5.97
N GLN A 279 -16.63 15.26 -7.25
CA GLN A 279 -17.92 15.04 -7.91
C GLN A 279 -18.72 13.96 -7.20
N LEU A 280 -18.11 12.77 -6.94
CA LEU A 280 -18.77 11.69 -6.20
C LEU A 280 -19.22 12.15 -4.81
N TRP A 281 -18.32 12.77 -4.04
CA TRP A 281 -18.63 13.24 -2.69
C TRP A 281 -19.78 14.25 -2.68
N ASN A 282 -19.74 15.25 -3.55
CA ASN A 282 -20.78 16.28 -3.63
C ASN A 282 -22.13 15.66 -4.01
N GLY A 283 -22.16 14.73 -4.96
CA GLY A 283 -23.39 14.03 -5.33
C GLY A 283 -23.97 13.17 -4.21
N LEU A 284 -23.12 12.49 -3.45
CA LEU A 284 -23.55 11.71 -2.28
C LEU A 284 -24.11 12.63 -1.17
N VAL A 285 -23.45 13.74 -0.87
CA VAL A 285 -23.94 14.72 0.14
C VAL A 285 -25.27 15.33 -0.26
N GLN A 286 -25.49 15.60 -1.55
CA GLN A 286 -26.78 16.12 -2.06
C GLN A 286 -27.90 15.08 -2.03
N GLY A 287 -27.55 13.80 -2.17
CA GLY A 287 -28.54 12.72 -2.28
C GLY A 287 -28.83 11.97 -0.98
N ILE A 288 -27.97 12.09 0.05
CA ILE A 288 -28.02 11.34 1.31
C ILE A 288 -27.76 12.29 2.47
N ASP A 289 -28.83 12.69 3.16
CA ASP A 289 -28.72 13.56 4.33
C ASP A 289 -27.99 12.86 5.47
N GLY A 290 -27.00 13.53 6.07
CA GLY A 290 -26.25 12.99 7.21
C GLY A 290 -25.19 11.96 6.87
N ILE A 291 -24.72 11.87 5.61
CA ILE A 291 -23.51 11.12 5.25
C ILE A 291 -22.28 11.88 5.79
N PHE A 292 -21.33 11.16 6.38
CA PHE A 292 -20.13 11.75 7.00
C PHE A 292 -18.84 11.15 6.40
N PRO A 293 -17.79 11.97 6.19
CA PRO A 293 -16.49 11.46 5.76
C PRO A 293 -15.73 10.83 6.94
N ASN A 294 -14.89 9.85 6.64
CA ASN A 294 -13.91 9.31 7.55
C ASN A 294 -12.49 9.69 7.07
N GLY A 295 -11.66 10.15 8.00
CA GLY A 295 -10.33 10.69 7.71
C GLY A 295 -10.33 12.09 7.09
N PRO A 296 -9.17 12.65 6.71
CA PRO A 296 -9.00 14.04 6.28
C PRO A 296 -9.56 14.27 4.86
N LEU A 297 -10.80 14.71 4.70
CA LEU A 297 -11.47 14.82 3.39
C LEU A 297 -10.86 15.88 2.46
N HIS A 298 -10.50 17.05 2.99
CA HIS A 298 -10.21 18.23 2.19
C HIS A 298 -8.73 18.51 1.92
N GLU A 299 -7.80 17.83 2.58
CA GLU A 299 -6.38 18.09 2.44
C GLU A 299 -5.70 17.12 1.48
N ARG A 300 -5.38 17.58 0.27
CA ARG A 300 -4.67 16.79 -0.75
C ARG A 300 -3.28 16.33 -0.30
N SER A 301 -2.60 17.11 0.54
CA SER A 301 -1.27 16.77 1.07
C SER A 301 -1.28 15.63 2.10
N ARG A 302 -2.44 15.36 2.71
CA ARG A 302 -2.59 14.34 3.75
C ARG A 302 -3.43 13.14 3.33
N ARG A 303 -3.91 13.09 2.08
CA ARG A 303 -4.78 12.02 1.60
C ARG A 303 -4.52 11.66 0.14
N LEU A 304 -4.58 10.38 -0.16
CA LEU A 304 -4.59 9.86 -1.55
C LEU A 304 -5.78 10.44 -2.31
N VAL A 305 -5.52 11.04 -3.45
CA VAL A 305 -6.52 11.81 -4.23
C VAL A 305 -7.73 10.98 -4.69
N GLY A 306 -7.55 9.68 -4.92
CA GLY A 306 -8.62 8.77 -5.36
C GLY A 306 -9.37 8.07 -4.23
N ASN A 307 -9.01 8.32 -2.96
CA ASN A 307 -9.66 7.68 -1.83
C ASN A 307 -10.84 8.51 -1.32
N LEU A 308 -11.97 7.86 -1.09
CA LEU A 308 -13.10 8.38 -0.34
C LEU A 308 -13.60 7.29 0.60
N ASN A 309 -13.54 7.56 1.91
CA ASN A 309 -14.16 6.73 2.93
C ASN A 309 -15.25 7.56 3.62
N CYS A 310 -16.45 7.01 3.75
CA CYS A 310 -17.57 7.70 4.36
C CYS A 310 -18.49 6.71 5.11
N ARG A 311 -19.23 7.22 6.09
CA ARG A 311 -20.23 6.47 6.85
C ARG A 311 -21.63 6.93 6.55
N LEU A 312 -22.54 5.99 6.48
CA LEU A 312 -23.95 6.19 6.16
C LEU A 312 -24.79 6.40 7.43
N PRO A 313 -25.80 7.25 7.40
CA PRO A 313 -26.80 7.29 8.45
C PRO A 313 -27.73 6.07 8.34
N GLY A 314 -27.90 5.35 9.44
CA GLY A 314 -29.00 4.39 9.60
C GLY A 314 -28.86 3.01 8.95
N ILE A 315 -27.98 2.81 7.96
CA ILE A 315 -27.83 1.53 7.24
C ILE A 315 -26.38 1.01 7.24
N GLU A 316 -26.22 -0.30 7.16
CA GLU A 316 -24.91 -0.94 7.05
C GLU A 316 -24.36 -0.82 5.63
N GLY A 317 -23.04 -0.67 5.51
CA GLY A 317 -22.35 -0.58 4.22
C GLY A 317 -22.58 -1.79 3.30
N GLU A 318 -22.66 -2.99 3.85
CA GLU A 318 -22.93 -4.21 3.09
C GLU A 318 -24.35 -4.23 2.47
N SER A 319 -25.34 -3.73 3.20
CA SER A 319 -26.70 -3.57 2.67
C SER A 319 -26.73 -2.59 1.50
N TRP A 320 -25.98 -1.47 1.63
CA TRP A 320 -25.87 -0.50 0.55
C TRP A 320 -25.15 -1.06 -0.67
N MET A 321 -24.09 -1.83 -0.48
CA MET A 321 -23.38 -2.52 -1.57
C MET A 321 -24.32 -3.46 -2.32
N ALA A 322 -25.13 -4.24 -1.60
CA ALA A 322 -26.10 -5.16 -2.21
C ALA A 322 -27.19 -4.41 -3.03
N ALA A 323 -27.70 -3.28 -2.50
CA ALA A 323 -28.67 -2.43 -3.18
C ALA A 323 -28.08 -1.64 -4.36
N SER A 324 -26.77 -1.52 -4.45
CA SER A 324 -26.04 -0.74 -5.46
C SER A 324 -25.12 -1.61 -6.33
N SER A 325 -25.57 -2.79 -6.71
CA SER A 325 -24.77 -3.85 -7.35
C SER A 325 -24.15 -3.48 -8.72
N GLU A 326 -24.57 -2.39 -9.37
CA GLU A 326 -23.92 -1.85 -10.57
C GLU A 326 -22.57 -1.17 -10.29
N VAL A 327 -22.29 -0.83 -9.02
CA VAL A 327 -21.05 -0.16 -8.59
C VAL A 327 -20.26 -1.10 -7.68
N ALA A 328 -19.01 -1.38 -8.03
CA ALA A 328 -18.10 -2.15 -7.21
C ALA A 328 -17.32 -1.21 -6.28
N PHE A 329 -17.48 -1.36 -4.96
CA PHE A 329 -16.79 -0.64 -3.90
C PHE A 329 -16.65 -1.55 -2.67
N SER A 330 -15.95 -1.13 -1.62
CA SER A 330 -15.70 -1.96 -0.43
C SER A 330 -16.46 -1.45 0.78
N SER A 331 -16.90 -2.36 1.65
CA SER A 331 -17.43 -2.02 2.99
C SER A 331 -16.30 -1.70 3.96
N GLY A 332 -16.65 -1.12 5.11
CA GLY A 332 -15.74 -0.92 6.26
C GLY A 332 -15.51 -2.18 7.09
N SER A 333 -15.89 -3.37 6.60
CA SER A 333 -15.54 -4.65 7.18
C SER A 333 -14.27 -5.21 6.53
N ALA A 334 -13.44 -5.92 7.31
CA ALA A 334 -12.23 -6.55 6.79
C ALA A 334 -12.58 -7.56 5.67
N CYS A 335 -11.77 -7.61 4.61
CA CYS A 335 -11.94 -8.46 3.42
C CYS A 335 -11.89 -9.98 3.66
N SER A 336 -12.30 -10.48 4.83
CA SER A 336 -12.42 -11.91 5.09
C SER A 336 -13.90 -12.27 5.20
N SER A 337 -14.41 -12.96 4.20
CA SER A 337 -15.79 -13.43 4.04
C SER A 337 -16.27 -14.43 5.12
N VAL A 338 -15.50 -14.70 6.16
CA VAL A 338 -15.82 -15.71 7.19
C VAL A 338 -16.11 -15.11 8.57
N ASP A 339 -15.59 -13.93 8.89
CA ASP A 339 -15.86 -13.22 10.15
C ASP A 339 -16.05 -11.73 9.86
N ALA A 340 -17.29 -11.27 9.94
CA ALA A 340 -17.69 -9.87 9.73
C ALA A 340 -17.25 -8.94 10.89
N LYS A 341 -15.94 -8.92 11.20
CA LYS A 341 -15.39 -7.98 12.18
C LYS A 341 -15.36 -6.58 11.57
N PRO A 342 -15.71 -5.54 12.35
CA PRO A 342 -15.56 -4.16 11.89
C PRO A 342 -14.09 -3.85 11.58
N SER A 343 -13.86 -2.93 10.65
CA SER A 343 -12.51 -2.51 10.29
C SER A 343 -11.73 -2.00 11.50
N HIS A 344 -10.56 -2.60 11.76
CA HIS A 344 -9.64 -2.13 12.80
C HIS A 344 -9.08 -0.74 12.50
N VAL A 345 -9.05 -0.33 11.23
CA VAL A 345 -8.65 1.03 10.83
C VAL A 345 -9.68 2.03 11.30
N LEU A 346 -10.96 1.76 11.08
CA LEU A 346 -12.05 2.66 11.47
C LEU A 346 -12.23 2.71 12.99
N THR A 347 -12.13 1.56 13.67
CA THR A 347 -12.14 1.55 15.14
C THR A 347 -10.89 2.21 15.72
N GLY A 348 -9.73 2.09 15.07
CA GLY A 348 -8.51 2.82 15.40
C GLY A 348 -8.63 4.34 15.27
N LEU A 349 -9.52 4.83 14.39
CA LEU A 349 -9.91 6.25 14.30
C LEU A 349 -10.87 6.70 15.42
N GLY A 350 -11.25 5.81 16.33
CA GLY A 350 -12.21 6.10 17.39
C GLY A 350 -13.68 5.94 17.00
N LEU A 351 -13.98 5.39 15.81
CA LEU A 351 -15.36 5.06 15.44
C LEU A 351 -15.83 3.85 16.25
N SER A 352 -17.10 3.87 16.67
CA SER A 352 -17.75 2.68 17.24
C SER A 352 -17.85 1.57 16.20
N GLU A 353 -18.01 0.32 16.64
CA GLU A 353 -18.22 -0.82 15.73
C GLU A 353 -19.43 -0.62 14.80
N SER A 354 -20.50 -0.02 15.31
CA SER A 354 -21.69 0.33 14.51
C SER A 354 -21.37 1.35 13.41
N GLU A 355 -20.59 2.38 13.72
CA GLU A 355 -20.16 3.37 12.72
C GLU A 355 -19.20 2.75 11.69
N ALA A 356 -18.29 1.89 12.13
CA ALA A 356 -17.40 1.17 11.23
C ALA A 356 -18.19 0.27 10.25
N ARG A 357 -19.22 -0.47 10.72
CA ARG A 357 -20.10 -1.28 9.84
C ARG A 357 -20.91 -0.46 8.85
N ARG A 358 -21.26 0.78 9.20
CA ARG A 358 -21.96 1.74 8.32
C ARG A 358 -21.03 2.48 7.36
N SER A 359 -19.73 2.18 7.40
CA SER A 359 -18.73 2.85 6.56
C SER A 359 -18.45 2.07 5.30
N VAL A 360 -18.13 2.81 4.23
CA VAL A 360 -17.72 2.25 2.94
C VAL A 360 -16.52 3.02 2.39
N ARG A 361 -15.78 2.36 1.49
CA ARG A 361 -14.65 2.95 0.80
C ARG A 361 -14.86 2.92 -0.71
N PHE A 362 -14.68 4.05 -1.35
CA PHE A 362 -14.54 4.19 -2.80
C PHE A 362 -13.08 4.43 -3.16
N GLY A 363 -12.61 3.74 -4.18
CA GLY A 363 -11.28 3.92 -4.76
C GLY A 363 -11.39 4.28 -6.23
N ILE A 364 -11.22 5.56 -6.56
CA ILE A 364 -11.26 6.07 -7.94
C ILE A 364 -9.88 5.95 -8.56
N GLY A 365 -9.79 5.45 -9.79
CA GLY A 365 -8.55 5.21 -10.51
C GLY A 365 -8.46 5.90 -11.87
N LYS A 366 -7.31 5.77 -12.53
CA LYS A 366 -7.00 6.48 -13.78
C LYS A 366 -7.92 6.13 -14.95
N PHE A 367 -8.58 4.97 -14.92
CA PHE A 367 -9.48 4.53 -15.99
C PHE A 367 -10.95 4.87 -15.74
N ASN A 368 -11.28 5.46 -14.60
CA ASN A 368 -12.62 5.99 -14.39
C ASN A 368 -12.86 7.25 -15.21
N THR A 369 -14.12 7.49 -15.56
CA THR A 369 -14.57 8.68 -16.31
C THR A 369 -15.60 9.47 -15.51
N PRO A 370 -15.75 10.80 -15.77
CA PRO A 370 -16.78 11.62 -15.12
C PRO A 370 -18.20 11.05 -15.29
N ASP A 371 -18.54 10.55 -16.48
CA ASP A 371 -19.85 9.94 -16.75
C ASP A 371 -20.11 8.69 -15.89
N GLN A 372 -19.06 7.89 -15.64
CA GLN A 372 -19.17 6.76 -14.71
C GLN A 372 -19.43 7.23 -13.28
N ILE A 373 -18.88 8.38 -12.87
CA ILE A 373 -19.11 8.94 -11.56
C ILE A 373 -20.55 9.46 -11.43
N ASP A 374 -21.09 10.16 -12.45
CA ASP A 374 -22.47 10.60 -12.46
C ASP A 374 -23.44 9.41 -12.36
N ARG A 375 -23.20 8.37 -13.16
CA ARG A 375 -24.00 7.14 -13.08
C ARG A 375 -23.87 6.44 -11.72
N ALA A 376 -22.68 6.41 -11.14
CA ALA A 376 -22.45 5.84 -9.81
C ALA A 376 -23.25 6.59 -8.74
N ILE A 377 -23.27 7.93 -8.78
CA ILE A 377 -24.06 8.76 -7.87
C ILE A 377 -25.55 8.38 -7.96
N GLU A 378 -26.11 8.30 -9.17
CA GLU A 378 -27.51 7.91 -9.36
C GLU A 378 -27.83 6.56 -8.73
N VAL A 379 -27.00 5.53 -9.01
CA VAL A 379 -27.19 4.17 -8.50
C VAL A 379 -27.07 4.13 -6.98
N LEU A 380 -26.04 4.79 -6.43
CA LEU A 380 -25.77 4.81 -5.00
C LEU A 380 -26.88 5.52 -4.21
N VAL A 381 -27.35 6.67 -4.69
CA VAL A 381 -28.45 7.42 -4.05
C VAL A 381 -29.77 6.64 -4.14
N ALA A 382 -30.07 6.04 -5.28
CA ALA A 382 -31.25 5.19 -5.45
C ALA A 382 -31.20 3.96 -4.53
N GLY A 383 -30.04 3.29 -4.45
CA GLY A 383 -29.81 2.16 -3.55
C GLY A 383 -30.00 2.53 -2.08
N TYR A 384 -29.48 3.68 -1.64
CA TYR A 384 -29.70 4.19 -0.30
C TYR A 384 -31.19 4.44 0.00
N ARG A 385 -31.90 5.15 -0.89
CA ARG A 385 -33.32 5.44 -0.76
C ARG A 385 -34.19 4.19 -0.69
N SER A 386 -33.84 3.15 -1.44
CA SER A 386 -34.60 1.88 -1.40
C SER A 386 -34.49 1.13 -0.06
N LEU A 387 -33.48 1.44 0.76
CA LEU A 387 -33.25 0.86 2.08
C LEU A 387 -33.81 1.72 3.21
N THR A 388 -34.10 2.98 2.96
CA THR A 388 -34.56 3.92 4.01
C THR A 388 -36.05 4.29 3.87
N GLY A 389 -36.72 3.82 2.82
CA GLY A 389 -38.14 3.96 2.58
C GLY A 389 -38.46 5.17 1.78
#